data_d36c04228ed1abeb5d2a8b3780095fa9
#
_entry.id   d36c04228ed1abeb5d2a8b3780095fa9
#
_cell.length_a   1.000
_cell.length_b   1.000
_cell.length_c   1.000
_cell.angle_alpha   90.00
_cell.angle_beta   90.00
_cell.angle_gamma   90.00
#
_symmetry.space_group_name_H-M   'P 1'
#
loop_
_entity.id
_entity.type
_entity.pdbx_description
1 polymer ?
#
loop_
_entity_poly.entity_id
_entity_poly.type
_entity_poly.pdbx_seq_one_letter_code
_entity_poly.pdbx_strand_id
1 'polypeptide(L)'
;KQFQTAVTLPARRGTISDTDGKELAISSPSYSLYADPKIIVNKKKTAEQLSELIPQSTREILVKIKDKNKRFVWIDRLIDAATAEEIRLLKIRGLGLIEDWKRVYPNDSLLGSTLGFLGKEGQALEGLELYHDTILRGEKKKVIVRRDARGRPLIQDGLLFIETPQGKEIKLTIDSDLQYFVESEMARTIKEHEAVGGWAVVLDAKTSAIRAIASLPTIDPNNQQNASAYAKRNRAITDTFEPGSTLKTFVIAKALDHKIVEPATKIFCENGHFKIGKRIIHEAEKDHAQGTISVSEVLAYSSNIGTSKIALMMGDEVLKSGLSAFGFGDKSGVDLPGEAKGITVKLPWNDHLLANVSFGQGVTTTALQLANAYADIANGGVLNRPYIVESIKDV
;
A
#
# COMPACT_ATOMS: atom_id res chain seq x y z
N LYS A 1 51.72 -11.02 10.13
CA LYS A 1 50.51 -10.20 10.35
C LYS A 1 49.37 -10.93 9.66
N GLN A 2 48.43 -11.50 10.43
CA GLN A 2 47.20 -12.08 9.90
C GLN A 2 46.36 -10.93 9.40
N PHE A 3 46.08 -10.87 8.09
CA PHE A 3 45.19 -9.87 7.53
C PHE A 3 43.75 -10.31 7.77
N GLN A 4 43.03 -9.54 8.56
CA GLN A 4 41.60 -9.69 8.77
C GLN A 4 40.85 -8.68 7.88
N THR A 5 39.71 -9.07 7.36
CA THR A 5 38.80 -8.17 6.66
C THR A 5 37.38 -8.34 7.18
N ALA A 6 36.66 -7.23 7.32
CA ALA A 6 35.23 -7.29 7.64
C ALA A 6 34.44 -7.52 6.35
N VAL A 7 33.60 -8.54 6.35
CA VAL A 7 32.61 -8.79 5.32
C VAL A 7 31.24 -8.50 5.93
N THR A 8 30.42 -7.73 5.24
CA THR A 8 29.05 -7.47 5.67
C THR A 8 28.14 -8.47 4.97
N LEU A 9 27.50 -9.34 5.75
CA LEU A 9 26.47 -10.25 5.26
C LEU A 9 25.17 -9.51 5.10
N PRO A 10 24.50 -9.59 3.93
CA PRO A 10 23.15 -9.06 3.77
C PRO A 10 22.18 -9.85 4.65
N ALA A 11 21.25 -9.16 5.28
CA ALA A 11 20.16 -9.83 5.99
C ALA A 11 19.11 -10.33 5.00
N ARG A 12 18.56 -11.51 5.26
CA ARG A 12 17.38 -12.01 4.59
C ARG A 12 16.18 -11.16 5.04
N ARG A 13 15.48 -10.54 4.09
CA ARG A 13 14.28 -9.74 4.41
C ARG A 13 13.14 -10.67 4.86
N GLY A 14 12.41 -10.28 5.90
CA GLY A 14 11.34 -11.08 6.50
C GLY A 14 10.19 -11.35 5.51
N THR A 15 9.53 -12.49 5.69
CA THR A 15 8.38 -12.90 4.89
C THR A 15 7.15 -12.06 5.25
N ILE A 16 6.33 -11.75 4.25
CA ILE A 16 4.98 -11.21 4.45
C ILE A 16 4.01 -12.32 4.02
N SER A 17 3.09 -12.69 4.91
CA SER A 17 2.06 -13.71 4.67
C SER A 17 0.66 -13.15 4.91
N ASP A 18 -0.34 -13.83 4.34
CA ASP A 18 -1.76 -13.55 4.60
C ASP A 18 -2.24 -14.14 5.93
N THR A 19 -3.54 -14.04 6.19
CA THR A 19 -4.18 -14.54 7.44
C THR A 19 -4.09 -16.06 7.60
N ASP A 20 -3.90 -16.82 6.52
CA ASP A 20 -3.76 -18.27 6.53
C ASP A 20 -2.30 -18.75 6.47
N GLY A 21 -1.35 -17.79 6.38
CA GLY A 21 0.08 -18.07 6.26
C GLY A 21 0.54 -18.30 4.82
N LYS A 22 -0.29 -18.02 3.81
CA LYS A 22 0.14 -18.05 2.40
C LYS A 22 1.13 -16.91 2.15
N GLU A 23 2.23 -17.21 1.50
CA GLU A 23 3.32 -16.25 1.25
C GLU A 23 2.91 -15.21 0.19
N LEU A 24 3.00 -13.94 0.55
CA LEU A 24 2.72 -12.79 -0.32
C LEU A 24 4.01 -12.09 -0.79
N ALA A 25 5.05 -12.12 0.03
CA ALA A 25 6.37 -11.60 -0.32
C ALA A 25 7.45 -12.39 0.43
N ILE A 26 8.41 -12.96 -0.31
CA ILE A 26 9.50 -13.79 0.21
C ILE A 26 10.86 -13.29 -0.26
N SER A 27 11.91 -13.75 0.43
CA SER A 27 13.29 -13.55 -0.02
C SER A 27 13.85 -14.87 -0.54
N SER A 28 14.10 -14.93 -1.85
CA SER A 28 14.67 -16.09 -2.53
C SER A 28 16.20 -15.96 -2.65
N PRO A 29 16.96 -17.05 -2.49
CA PRO A 29 18.40 -17.02 -2.71
C PRO A 29 18.77 -16.50 -4.11
N SER A 30 19.76 -15.65 -4.17
CA SER A 30 20.28 -15.06 -5.41
C SER A 30 21.77 -14.78 -5.27
N TYR A 31 22.39 -14.29 -6.33
CA TYR A 31 23.80 -13.95 -6.33
C TYR A 31 24.05 -12.57 -6.92
N SER A 32 25.02 -11.85 -6.36
CA SER A 32 25.51 -10.59 -6.91
C SER A 32 26.92 -10.78 -7.49
N LEU A 33 27.09 -10.48 -8.79
CA LEU A 33 28.33 -10.61 -9.52
C LEU A 33 29.17 -9.34 -9.38
N TYR A 34 30.38 -9.48 -8.91
CA TYR A 34 31.39 -8.42 -8.89
C TYR A 34 32.64 -8.76 -9.69
N ALA A 35 33.38 -7.74 -10.05
CA ALA A 35 34.69 -7.88 -10.68
C ALA A 35 35.75 -7.11 -9.90
N ASP A 36 37.00 -7.65 -9.94
CA ASP A 36 38.24 -6.93 -9.66
C ASP A 36 38.89 -6.54 -10.99
N PRO A 37 38.70 -5.32 -11.50
CA PRO A 37 39.21 -4.88 -12.81
C PRO A 37 40.73 -4.91 -12.94
N LYS A 38 41.45 -4.95 -11.81
CA LYS A 38 42.93 -5.04 -11.79
C LYS A 38 43.43 -6.44 -12.16
N ILE A 39 42.64 -7.48 -11.85
CA ILE A 39 43.02 -8.88 -12.03
C ILE A 39 42.59 -9.42 -13.40
N ILE A 40 41.50 -8.87 -13.98
CA ILE A 40 40.96 -9.32 -15.26
C ILE A 40 41.96 -9.03 -16.39
N VAL A 41 42.47 -10.11 -17.03
CA VAL A 41 43.49 -10.03 -18.09
C VAL A 41 42.86 -9.55 -19.41
N ASN A 42 41.81 -10.23 -19.88
CA ASN A 42 41.15 -9.89 -21.15
C ASN A 42 39.74 -9.36 -20.89
N LYS A 43 39.65 -8.04 -20.71
CA LYS A 43 38.39 -7.36 -20.37
C LYS A 43 37.32 -7.45 -21.47
N LYS A 44 37.78 -7.43 -22.76
CA LYS A 44 36.86 -7.50 -23.90
C LYS A 44 36.20 -8.89 -23.96
N LYS A 45 36.99 -9.96 -23.95
CA LYS A 45 36.48 -11.32 -23.93
C LYS A 45 35.60 -11.61 -22.72
N THR A 46 35.99 -11.12 -21.53
CA THR A 46 35.19 -11.25 -20.31
C THR A 46 33.82 -10.57 -20.47
N ALA A 47 33.77 -9.37 -21.04
CA ALA A 47 32.52 -8.66 -21.24
C ALA A 47 31.62 -9.32 -22.29
N GLU A 48 32.21 -9.86 -23.36
CA GLU A 48 31.50 -10.65 -24.38
C GLU A 48 30.86 -11.89 -23.76
N GLN A 49 31.62 -12.69 -23.02
CA GLN A 49 31.12 -13.92 -22.37
C GLN A 49 30.00 -13.60 -21.32
N LEU A 50 30.16 -12.53 -20.55
CA LEU A 50 29.15 -12.16 -19.54
C LEU A 50 27.88 -11.62 -20.20
N SER A 51 27.98 -10.90 -21.32
CA SER A 51 26.79 -10.35 -22.02
C SER A 51 25.91 -11.43 -22.65
N GLU A 52 26.40 -12.66 -22.78
CA GLU A 52 25.58 -13.82 -23.20
C GLU A 52 24.74 -14.40 -22.04
N LEU A 53 25.16 -14.15 -20.79
CA LEU A 53 24.56 -14.74 -19.58
C LEU A 53 23.69 -13.76 -18.78
N ILE A 54 23.99 -12.46 -18.85
CA ILE A 54 23.29 -11.43 -18.09
C ILE A 54 22.69 -10.33 -18.99
N PRO A 55 21.64 -9.60 -18.57
CA PRO A 55 20.91 -8.66 -19.43
C PRO A 55 21.71 -7.42 -19.87
N GLN A 56 22.98 -7.28 -19.45
CA GLN A 56 23.81 -6.13 -19.75
C GLN A 56 24.60 -6.33 -21.05
N SER A 57 24.68 -5.27 -21.85
CA SER A 57 25.47 -5.29 -23.07
C SER A 57 26.98 -5.36 -22.80
N THR A 58 27.74 -5.92 -23.73
CA THR A 58 29.21 -5.93 -23.70
C THR A 58 29.82 -4.56 -23.42
N ARG A 59 29.22 -3.49 -23.99
CA ARG A 59 29.66 -2.10 -23.80
C ARG A 59 29.49 -1.65 -22.34
N GLU A 60 28.34 -1.91 -21.74
CA GLU A 60 28.06 -1.54 -20.34
C GLU A 60 29.01 -2.26 -19.38
N ILE A 61 29.22 -3.55 -19.59
CA ILE A 61 30.15 -4.35 -18.78
C ILE A 61 31.57 -3.81 -18.93
N LEU A 62 32.03 -3.52 -20.17
CA LEU A 62 33.34 -2.95 -20.42
C LEU A 62 33.57 -1.63 -19.71
N VAL A 63 32.56 -0.73 -19.72
CA VAL A 63 32.63 0.56 -19.00
C VAL A 63 32.85 0.34 -17.51
N LYS A 64 32.16 -0.63 -16.91
CA LYS A 64 32.28 -0.95 -15.47
C LYS A 64 33.68 -1.48 -15.12
N ILE A 65 34.28 -2.38 -15.96
CA ILE A 65 35.56 -3.02 -15.67
C ILE A 65 36.75 -2.29 -16.29
N LYS A 66 36.59 -1.17 -16.96
CA LYS A 66 37.66 -0.42 -17.66
C LYS A 66 38.73 0.08 -16.70
N ASP A 67 38.38 0.60 -15.55
CA ASP A 67 39.32 1.26 -14.64
C ASP A 67 40.14 0.23 -13.84
N LYS A 68 41.41 0.14 -14.16
CA LYS A 68 42.38 -0.79 -13.51
C LYS A 68 42.75 -0.39 -12.06
N ASN A 69 42.37 0.81 -11.61
CA ASN A 69 42.62 1.25 -10.24
C ASN A 69 41.55 0.73 -9.27
N LYS A 70 40.39 0.40 -9.79
CA LYS A 70 39.33 -0.20 -8.99
C LYS A 70 39.62 -1.67 -8.72
N ARG A 71 39.42 -2.07 -7.45
CA ARG A 71 39.56 -3.44 -6.98
C ARG A 71 38.23 -4.17 -6.81
N PHE A 72 37.14 -3.44 -6.87
CA PHE A 72 35.79 -3.96 -6.71
C PHE A 72 34.78 -3.10 -7.52
N VAL A 73 34.01 -3.77 -8.36
CA VAL A 73 32.95 -3.15 -9.14
C VAL A 73 31.80 -4.15 -9.27
N TRP A 74 30.59 -3.72 -8.94
CA TRP A 74 29.41 -4.52 -9.23
C TRP A 74 29.15 -4.59 -10.74
N ILE A 75 29.01 -5.81 -11.25
CA ILE A 75 28.64 -6.06 -12.65
C ILE A 75 27.13 -6.18 -12.75
N ASP A 76 26.56 -7.14 -12.02
CA ASP A 76 25.13 -7.34 -11.93
C ASP A 76 24.72 -7.82 -10.53
N ARG A 77 23.45 -7.66 -10.20
CA ARG A 77 22.94 -8.06 -8.89
C ARG A 77 21.66 -8.88 -9.03
N LEU A 78 21.42 -9.71 -8.01
CA LEU A 78 20.20 -10.52 -7.88
C LEU A 78 20.00 -11.50 -9.06
N ILE A 79 21.10 -12.03 -9.58
CA ILE A 79 21.09 -13.09 -10.60
C ILE A 79 20.66 -14.42 -9.97
N ASP A 80 19.99 -15.25 -10.73
CA ASP A 80 19.54 -16.56 -10.28
C ASP A 80 20.71 -17.56 -10.13
N ALA A 81 20.43 -18.68 -9.45
CA ALA A 81 21.43 -19.69 -9.16
C ALA A 81 21.99 -20.39 -10.43
N ALA A 82 21.16 -20.57 -11.46
CA ALA A 82 21.59 -21.21 -12.70
C ALA A 82 22.60 -20.33 -13.45
N THR A 83 22.26 -19.05 -13.66
CA THR A 83 23.16 -18.05 -14.26
C THR A 83 24.43 -17.89 -13.43
N ALA A 84 24.34 -17.90 -12.11
CA ALA A 84 25.54 -17.83 -11.24
C ALA A 84 26.45 -19.02 -11.42
N GLU A 85 25.93 -20.23 -11.60
CA GLU A 85 26.73 -21.43 -11.84
C GLU A 85 27.39 -21.39 -13.22
N GLU A 86 26.70 -20.96 -14.26
CA GLU A 86 27.26 -20.75 -15.59
C GLU A 86 28.44 -19.75 -15.53
N ILE A 87 28.30 -18.66 -14.80
CA ILE A 87 29.40 -17.69 -14.60
C ILE A 87 30.59 -18.34 -13.84
N ARG A 88 30.33 -19.20 -12.84
CA ARG A 88 31.42 -19.94 -12.14
C ARG A 88 32.19 -20.86 -13.10
N LEU A 89 31.48 -21.52 -14.01
CA LEU A 89 32.08 -22.42 -15.01
C LEU A 89 33.00 -21.70 -15.99
N LEU A 90 32.82 -20.38 -16.22
CA LEU A 90 33.78 -19.60 -17.04
C LEU A 90 35.17 -19.50 -16.43
N LYS A 91 35.35 -19.74 -15.13
CA LYS A 91 36.60 -19.71 -14.38
C LYS A 91 37.45 -18.45 -14.61
N ILE A 92 36.79 -17.31 -14.84
CA ILE A 92 37.47 -16.05 -15.13
C ILE A 92 38.07 -15.48 -13.85
N ARG A 93 39.38 -15.32 -13.84
CA ARG A 93 40.07 -14.73 -12.71
C ARG A 93 39.75 -13.27 -12.57
N GLY A 94 39.29 -12.88 -11.39
CA GLY A 94 38.85 -11.50 -11.10
C GLY A 94 37.35 -11.30 -11.11
N LEU A 95 36.57 -12.32 -11.42
CA LEU A 95 35.13 -12.35 -11.14
C LEU A 95 34.87 -13.05 -9.81
N GLY A 96 33.83 -12.64 -9.11
CA GLY A 96 33.34 -13.29 -7.90
C GLY A 96 31.85 -13.11 -7.72
N LEU A 97 31.25 -14.05 -7.04
CA LEU A 97 29.83 -14.08 -6.72
C LEU A 97 29.69 -14.01 -5.20
N ILE A 98 28.76 -13.15 -4.77
CA ILE A 98 28.38 -13.02 -3.37
C ILE A 98 26.92 -13.45 -3.27
N GLU A 99 26.60 -14.29 -2.28
CA GLU A 99 25.21 -14.65 -1.97
C GLU A 99 24.43 -13.39 -1.60
N ASP A 100 23.24 -13.27 -2.15
CA ASP A 100 22.33 -12.15 -1.97
C ASP A 100 20.89 -12.69 -1.91
N TRP A 101 19.92 -11.84 -1.61
CA TRP A 101 18.53 -12.21 -1.47
C TRP A 101 17.67 -11.38 -2.42
N LYS A 102 16.98 -12.05 -3.34
CA LYS A 102 16.02 -11.42 -4.24
C LYS A 102 14.63 -11.43 -3.61
N ARG A 103 14.00 -10.26 -3.54
CA ARG A 103 12.59 -10.17 -3.14
C ARG A 103 11.70 -10.70 -4.27
N VAL A 104 10.79 -11.60 -3.94
CA VAL A 104 9.85 -12.23 -4.87
C VAL A 104 8.44 -12.10 -4.31
N TYR A 105 7.51 -11.77 -5.17
CA TYR A 105 6.08 -11.67 -4.87
C TYR A 105 5.37 -12.77 -5.66
N PRO A 106 5.06 -13.92 -5.02
CA PRO A 106 4.61 -15.13 -5.71
C PRO A 106 3.28 -14.98 -6.46
N ASN A 107 2.47 -14.00 -6.04
CA ASN A 107 1.14 -13.75 -6.59
C ASN A 107 1.13 -12.57 -7.59
N ASP A 108 2.30 -12.22 -8.17
CA ASP A 108 2.47 -11.18 -9.18
C ASP A 108 1.83 -9.84 -8.78
N SER A 109 0.75 -9.42 -9.44
CA SER A 109 0.11 -8.13 -9.21
C SER A 109 -0.87 -8.09 -8.03
N LEU A 110 -1.19 -9.25 -7.41
CA LEU A 110 -2.12 -9.29 -6.27
C LEU A 110 -1.60 -8.45 -5.12
N LEU A 111 -2.41 -7.52 -4.61
CA LEU A 111 -2.03 -6.55 -3.57
C LEU A 111 -0.83 -5.65 -3.95
N GLY A 112 -0.47 -5.55 -5.22
CA GLY A 112 0.79 -4.94 -5.65
C GLY A 112 1.06 -3.56 -5.08
N SER A 113 0.10 -2.63 -5.15
CA SER A 113 0.23 -1.28 -4.57
C SER A 113 0.21 -1.25 -3.03
N THR A 114 -0.36 -2.27 -2.39
CA THR A 114 -0.44 -2.41 -0.93
C THR A 114 0.83 -3.02 -0.35
N LEU A 115 1.30 -4.14 -0.93
CA LEU A 115 2.60 -4.72 -0.57
C LEU A 115 3.73 -3.73 -0.83
N GLY A 116 3.65 -3.03 -1.96
CA GLY A 116 4.72 -2.17 -2.41
C GLY A 116 5.87 -2.97 -3.02
N PHE A 117 7.04 -2.35 -3.15
CA PHE A 117 8.18 -2.97 -3.84
C PHE A 117 9.52 -2.41 -3.36
N LEU A 118 10.58 -3.13 -3.71
CA LEU A 118 11.95 -2.72 -3.47
C LEU A 118 12.58 -2.13 -4.73
N GLY A 119 13.49 -1.17 -4.55
CA GLY A 119 14.36 -0.70 -5.60
C GLY A 119 15.50 -1.68 -5.89
N LYS A 120 16.30 -1.41 -6.94
CA LYS A 120 17.43 -2.23 -7.37
C LYS A 120 18.53 -2.42 -6.30
N GLU A 121 18.64 -1.46 -5.38
CA GLU A 121 19.59 -1.51 -4.26
C GLU A 121 18.99 -2.19 -3.01
N GLY A 122 17.78 -2.75 -3.11
CA GLY A 122 17.08 -3.40 -2.02
C GLY A 122 16.41 -2.42 -1.03
N GLN A 123 16.37 -1.11 -1.35
CA GLN A 123 15.65 -0.11 -0.55
C GLN A 123 14.14 -0.23 -0.78
N ALA A 124 13.37 -0.13 0.29
CA ALA A 124 11.92 -0.11 0.21
C ALA A 124 11.42 1.23 -0.35
N LEU A 125 10.47 1.21 -1.26
CA LEU A 125 10.01 2.40 -1.98
C LEU A 125 8.54 2.72 -1.76
N GLU A 126 7.68 1.72 -1.58
CA GLU A 126 6.23 1.88 -1.45
C GLU A 126 5.60 0.80 -0.55
N GLY A 127 4.36 1.01 -0.15
CA GLY A 127 3.49 0.05 0.52
C GLY A 127 4.00 -0.44 1.87
N LEU A 128 3.61 -1.66 2.23
CA LEU A 128 4.03 -2.32 3.47
C LEU A 128 5.55 -2.50 3.55
N GLU A 129 6.19 -2.74 2.40
CA GLU A 129 7.66 -2.82 2.33
C GLU A 129 8.32 -1.55 2.86
N LEU A 130 7.76 -0.36 2.53
CA LEU A 130 8.27 0.92 3.01
C LEU A 130 7.88 1.19 4.47
N TYR A 131 6.61 0.98 4.81
CA TYR A 131 6.10 1.30 6.15
C TYR A 131 6.80 0.48 7.23
N HIS A 132 7.04 -0.80 6.95
CA HIS A 132 7.68 -1.74 7.88
C HIS A 132 9.14 -2.05 7.52
N ASP A 133 9.84 -1.17 6.77
CA ASP A 133 11.20 -1.46 6.30
C ASP A 133 12.17 -1.81 7.43
N THR A 134 12.13 -1.09 8.54
CA THR A 134 13.02 -1.33 9.70
C THR A 134 12.84 -2.71 10.32
N ILE A 135 11.62 -3.25 10.25
CA ILE A 135 11.26 -4.57 10.79
C ILE A 135 11.66 -5.66 9.78
N LEU A 136 11.26 -5.47 8.52
CA LEU A 136 11.44 -6.46 7.46
C LEU A 136 12.89 -6.63 7.04
N ARG A 137 13.68 -5.56 6.93
CA ARG A 137 15.03 -5.62 6.34
C ARG A 137 16.05 -6.35 7.20
N GLY A 138 15.81 -6.52 8.50
CA GLY A 138 16.77 -7.09 9.43
C GLY A 138 18.04 -6.25 9.60
N GLU A 139 18.94 -6.71 10.44
CA GLU A 139 20.22 -6.06 10.68
C GLU A 139 21.35 -6.74 9.90
N LYS A 140 22.15 -5.97 9.16
CA LYS A 140 23.32 -6.48 8.46
C LYS A 140 24.39 -6.91 9.48
N LYS A 141 24.91 -8.12 9.35
CA LYS A 141 25.94 -8.67 10.24
C LYS A 141 27.34 -8.45 9.65
N LYS A 142 28.20 -7.76 10.39
CA LYS A 142 29.62 -7.65 10.03
C LYS A 142 30.38 -8.84 10.60
N VAL A 143 31.02 -9.60 9.73
CA VAL A 143 31.83 -10.77 10.10
C VAL A 143 33.27 -10.49 9.75
N ILE A 144 34.18 -10.78 10.69
CA ILE A 144 35.61 -10.65 10.47
C ILE A 144 36.11 -11.99 9.93
N VAL A 145 36.59 -12.01 8.68
CA VAL A 145 37.16 -13.19 8.03
C VAL A 145 38.67 -13.04 7.86
N ARG A 146 39.39 -14.15 7.99
CA ARG A 146 40.84 -14.19 7.72
C ARG A 146 41.10 -14.12 6.21
N ARG A 147 42.24 -13.54 5.82
CA ARG A 147 42.70 -13.53 4.43
C ARG A 147 43.85 -14.52 4.24
N ASP A 148 43.95 -15.14 3.07
CA ASP A 148 45.11 -15.88 2.66
C ASP A 148 46.31 -14.94 2.40
N ALA A 149 47.51 -15.50 2.20
CA ALA A 149 48.74 -14.75 1.88
C ALA A 149 48.63 -13.91 0.59
N ARG A 150 47.59 -14.15 -0.23
CA ARG A 150 47.28 -13.42 -1.47
C ARG A 150 46.15 -12.39 -1.28
N GLY A 151 45.72 -12.17 -0.03
CA GLY A 151 44.69 -11.19 0.34
C GLY A 151 43.25 -11.61 0.04
N ARG A 152 42.99 -12.89 -0.27
CA ARG A 152 41.64 -13.40 -0.50
C ARG A 152 41.00 -13.80 0.83
N PRO A 153 39.74 -13.45 1.06
CA PRO A 153 39.05 -13.88 2.28
C PRO A 153 38.98 -15.43 2.28
N LEU A 154 39.44 -16.03 3.37
CA LEU A 154 39.26 -17.45 3.64
C LEU A 154 37.85 -17.67 4.16
N ILE A 155 36.92 -17.83 3.25
CA ILE A 155 35.47 -17.93 3.55
C ILE A 155 35.13 -19.37 4.00
N GLN A 156 35.99 -20.37 3.74
CA GLN A 156 35.63 -21.79 3.81
C GLN A 156 35.42 -22.35 5.22
N ASP A 157 36.05 -21.82 6.26
CA ASP A 157 36.04 -22.54 7.56
C ASP A 157 35.20 -21.93 8.68
N GLY A 158 34.52 -20.82 8.46
CA GLY A 158 33.77 -20.15 9.52
C GLY A 158 32.37 -19.61 9.15
N LEU A 159 32.10 -19.38 7.87
CA LEU A 159 30.81 -18.81 7.44
C LEU A 159 29.69 -19.84 7.34
N LEU A 160 30.01 -21.13 7.20
CA LEU A 160 29.02 -22.22 7.13
C LEU A 160 28.19 -22.38 8.44
N PHE A 161 28.64 -21.79 9.54
CA PHE A 161 27.97 -21.85 10.84
C PHE A 161 27.43 -20.50 11.29
N ILE A 162 27.51 -19.46 10.47
CA ILE A 162 26.96 -18.14 10.82
C ILE A 162 25.56 -18.06 10.25
N GLU A 163 24.57 -18.11 11.13
CA GLU A 163 23.18 -17.84 10.76
C GLU A 163 23.09 -16.50 10.02
N THR A 164 22.51 -16.56 8.83
CA THR A 164 22.21 -15.36 8.04
C THR A 164 21.26 -14.51 8.84
N PRO A 165 21.59 -13.24 9.15
CA PRO A 165 20.67 -12.39 9.86
C PRO A 165 19.36 -12.26 9.06
N GLN A 166 18.25 -12.32 9.76
CA GLN A 166 16.92 -12.28 9.15
C GLN A 166 16.10 -11.15 9.74
N GLY A 167 15.26 -10.51 8.91
CA GLY A 167 14.22 -9.60 9.37
C GLY A 167 13.03 -10.36 9.93
N LYS A 168 12.20 -9.67 10.71
CA LYS A 168 10.99 -10.25 11.30
C LYS A 168 9.94 -10.55 10.25
N GLU A 169 9.15 -11.57 10.48
CA GLU A 169 8.01 -11.94 9.64
C GLU A 169 6.77 -11.11 9.99
N ILE A 170 6.01 -10.74 8.98
CA ILE A 170 4.75 -10.00 9.12
C ILE A 170 3.62 -10.89 8.60
N LYS A 171 2.63 -11.12 9.46
CA LYS A 171 1.37 -11.76 9.10
C LYS A 171 0.29 -10.68 8.95
N LEU A 172 -0.41 -10.67 7.82
CA LEU A 172 -1.47 -9.73 7.52
C LEU A 172 -2.85 -10.26 7.92
N THR A 173 -3.80 -9.34 8.05
CA THR A 173 -5.24 -9.64 8.21
C THR A 173 -5.91 -10.00 6.88
N ILE A 174 -5.20 -9.82 5.77
CA ILE A 174 -5.68 -10.06 4.40
C ILE A 174 -6.00 -11.54 4.21
N ASP A 175 -7.15 -11.80 3.60
CA ASP A 175 -7.53 -13.08 3.04
C ASP A 175 -7.23 -13.05 1.53
N SER A 176 -6.25 -13.84 1.08
CA SER A 176 -5.78 -13.80 -0.31
C SER A 176 -6.83 -14.25 -1.31
N ASP A 177 -7.71 -15.17 -0.94
CA ASP A 177 -8.77 -15.67 -1.81
C ASP A 177 -9.85 -14.60 -2.00
N LEU A 178 -10.24 -13.92 -0.91
CA LEU A 178 -11.14 -12.77 -0.95
C LEU A 178 -10.50 -11.60 -1.74
N GLN A 179 -9.23 -11.33 -1.51
CA GLN A 179 -8.49 -10.28 -2.24
C GLN A 179 -8.50 -10.52 -3.76
N TYR A 180 -8.20 -11.76 -4.17
CA TYR A 180 -8.23 -12.14 -5.58
C TYR A 180 -9.63 -11.97 -6.19
N PHE A 181 -10.66 -12.39 -5.46
CA PHE A 181 -12.05 -12.21 -5.89
C PHE A 181 -12.38 -10.72 -6.08
N VAL A 182 -12.04 -9.87 -5.09
CA VAL A 182 -12.30 -8.43 -5.13
C VAL A 182 -11.58 -7.77 -6.30
N GLU A 183 -10.28 -8.06 -6.52
CA GLU A 183 -9.53 -7.49 -7.63
C GLU A 183 -10.07 -7.95 -9.00
N SER A 184 -10.45 -9.22 -9.12
CA SER A 184 -11.00 -9.79 -10.34
C SER A 184 -12.34 -9.15 -10.74
N GLU A 185 -13.26 -9.01 -9.77
CA GLU A 185 -14.55 -8.37 -10.00
C GLU A 185 -14.41 -6.87 -10.29
N MET A 186 -13.49 -6.19 -9.62
CA MET A 186 -13.19 -4.79 -9.93
C MET A 186 -12.62 -4.63 -11.34
N ALA A 187 -11.69 -5.50 -11.74
CA ALA A 187 -11.11 -5.44 -13.10
C ALA A 187 -12.19 -5.66 -14.16
N ARG A 188 -13.12 -6.60 -13.92
CA ARG A 188 -14.27 -6.84 -14.79
C ARG A 188 -15.16 -5.60 -14.89
N THR A 189 -15.52 -5.02 -13.73
CA THR A 189 -16.39 -3.83 -13.66
C THR A 189 -15.75 -2.58 -14.29
N ILE A 190 -14.46 -2.35 -14.06
CA ILE A 190 -13.71 -1.25 -14.69
C ILE A 190 -13.75 -1.38 -16.22
N LYS A 191 -13.56 -2.60 -16.74
CA LYS A 191 -13.62 -2.86 -18.18
C LYS A 191 -15.03 -2.68 -18.74
N GLU A 192 -16.06 -3.18 -18.06
CA GLU A 192 -17.47 -3.11 -18.48
C GLU A 192 -17.96 -1.67 -18.57
N HIS A 193 -17.54 -0.83 -17.61
CA HIS A 193 -17.93 0.58 -17.53
C HIS A 193 -16.92 1.56 -18.15
N GLU A 194 -15.88 1.06 -18.82
CA GLU A 194 -14.81 1.87 -19.42
C GLU A 194 -14.21 2.88 -18.42
N ALA A 195 -14.15 2.49 -17.13
CA ALA A 195 -13.65 3.37 -16.06
C ALA A 195 -12.11 3.46 -16.10
N VAL A 196 -11.58 4.61 -15.68
CA VAL A 196 -10.11 4.84 -15.60
C VAL A 196 -9.47 3.98 -14.50
N GLY A 197 -10.23 3.64 -13.47
CA GLY A 197 -9.78 2.82 -12.34
C GLY A 197 -10.83 2.75 -11.25
N GLY A 198 -10.49 2.03 -10.18
CA GLY A 198 -11.37 1.85 -9.03
C GLY A 198 -10.60 1.41 -7.80
N TRP A 199 -11.26 1.45 -6.68
CA TRP A 199 -10.75 0.93 -5.41
C TRP A 199 -11.88 0.28 -4.62
N ALA A 200 -11.52 -0.71 -3.79
CA ALA A 200 -12.42 -1.37 -2.88
C ALA A 200 -11.72 -1.66 -1.55
N VAL A 201 -12.48 -1.64 -0.47
CA VAL A 201 -12.03 -1.99 0.88
C VAL A 201 -13.05 -2.92 1.51
N VAL A 202 -12.59 -4.03 2.06
CA VAL A 202 -13.40 -4.97 2.84
C VAL A 202 -12.82 -5.04 4.25
N LEU A 203 -13.64 -4.69 5.23
CA LEU A 203 -13.29 -4.70 6.65
C LEU A 203 -14.09 -5.75 7.42
N ASP A 204 -13.47 -6.32 8.44
CA ASP A 204 -14.21 -6.95 9.53
C ASP A 204 -14.91 -5.84 10.34
N ALA A 205 -16.21 -5.84 10.36
CA ALA A 205 -16.99 -4.76 10.97
C ALA A 205 -16.77 -4.63 12.49
N LYS A 206 -16.41 -5.71 13.19
CA LYS A 206 -16.20 -5.68 14.65
C LYS A 206 -14.82 -5.17 15.05
N THR A 207 -13.81 -5.47 14.26
CA THR A 207 -12.40 -5.23 14.60
C THR A 207 -11.74 -4.16 13.76
N SER A 208 -12.33 -3.78 12.63
CA SER A 208 -11.74 -2.97 11.55
C SER A 208 -10.48 -3.59 10.92
N ALA A 209 -10.27 -4.91 11.05
CA ALA A 209 -9.23 -5.63 10.34
C ALA A 209 -9.51 -5.57 8.82
N ILE A 210 -8.51 -5.20 8.04
CA ILE A 210 -8.61 -5.12 6.59
C ILE A 210 -8.51 -6.54 6.02
N ARG A 211 -9.61 -7.07 5.46
CA ARG A 211 -9.68 -8.40 4.85
C ARG A 211 -9.31 -8.39 3.39
N ALA A 212 -9.64 -7.30 2.68
CA ALA A 212 -9.18 -7.05 1.33
C ALA A 212 -9.09 -5.53 1.09
N ILE A 213 -8.11 -5.11 0.29
CA ILE A 213 -7.93 -3.73 -0.13
C ILE A 213 -7.36 -3.70 -1.55
N ALA A 214 -8.14 -3.21 -2.50
CA ALA A 214 -7.79 -3.18 -3.90
C ALA A 214 -7.74 -1.75 -4.45
N SER A 215 -6.80 -1.51 -5.35
CA SER A 215 -6.65 -0.25 -6.09
C SER A 215 -6.19 -0.56 -7.51
N LEU A 216 -7.09 -0.46 -8.50
CA LEU A 216 -6.80 -0.78 -9.89
C LEU A 216 -6.80 0.48 -10.78
N PRO A 217 -5.90 0.60 -11.77
CA PRO A 217 -4.84 -0.36 -12.09
C PRO A 217 -3.81 -0.46 -10.95
N THR A 218 -3.22 -1.64 -10.79
CA THR A 218 -2.15 -1.92 -9.84
C THR A 218 -0.83 -2.25 -10.55
N ILE A 219 0.17 -2.64 -9.80
CA ILE A 219 1.50 -3.02 -10.32
C ILE A 219 1.79 -4.49 -10.04
N ASP A 220 2.67 -5.08 -10.84
CA ASP A 220 3.43 -6.26 -10.45
C ASP A 220 4.71 -5.80 -9.73
N PRO A 221 4.86 -6.06 -8.42
CA PRO A 221 6.04 -5.64 -7.67
C PRO A 221 7.34 -6.29 -8.17
N ASN A 222 7.26 -7.44 -8.85
CA ASN A 222 8.42 -8.09 -9.49
C ASN A 222 8.89 -7.31 -10.71
N ASN A 223 8.00 -6.55 -11.40
CA ASN A 223 8.29 -5.84 -12.65
C ASN A 223 7.70 -4.41 -12.67
N GLN A 224 8.05 -3.59 -11.68
CA GLN A 224 7.46 -2.26 -11.47
C GLN A 224 8.10 -1.13 -12.30
N GLN A 225 9.16 -1.40 -13.12
CA GLN A 225 9.96 -0.35 -13.76
C GLN A 225 9.16 0.53 -14.73
N ASN A 226 8.23 -0.07 -15.48
CA ASN A 226 7.40 0.61 -16.47
C ASN A 226 6.01 1.02 -15.96
N ALA A 227 5.74 0.76 -14.68
CA ALA A 227 4.45 1.09 -14.09
C ALA A 227 4.30 2.60 -13.85
N SER A 228 3.11 3.14 -14.17
CA SER A 228 2.80 4.55 -13.94
C SER A 228 2.79 4.88 -12.44
N ALA A 229 3.05 6.14 -12.10
CA ALA A 229 2.92 6.63 -10.72
C ALA A 229 1.48 6.44 -10.18
N TYR A 230 0.49 6.47 -11.07
CA TYR A 230 -0.91 6.23 -10.73
C TYR A 230 -1.15 4.79 -10.25
N ALA A 231 -0.56 3.78 -10.89
CA ALA A 231 -0.71 2.37 -10.55
C ALA A 231 0.09 1.98 -9.27
N LYS A 232 1.15 2.72 -8.94
CA LYS A 232 2.01 2.45 -7.79
C LYS A 232 1.36 2.81 -6.45
N ARG A 233 0.42 3.77 -6.43
CA ARG A 233 -0.21 4.25 -5.21
C ARG A 233 -1.42 3.39 -4.81
N ASN A 234 -1.56 3.12 -3.51
CA ASN A 234 -2.79 2.57 -2.96
C ASN A 234 -3.83 3.69 -2.79
N ARG A 235 -4.65 3.90 -3.83
CA ARG A 235 -5.62 5.00 -3.88
C ARG A 235 -6.80 4.83 -2.94
N ALA A 236 -7.04 3.64 -2.41
CA ALA A 236 -8.05 3.42 -1.39
C ALA A 236 -7.77 4.22 -0.10
N ILE A 237 -6.49 4.62 0.12
CA ILE A 237 -6.07 5.40 1.29
C ILE A 237 -5.45 6.76 0.94
N THR A 238 -4.97 6.95 -0.30
CA THR A 238 -4.29 8.20 -0.70
C THR A 238 -5.19 9.19 -1.41
N ASP A 239 -6.22 8.71 -2.12
CA ASP A 239 -7.09 9.55 -2.93
C ASP A 239 -8.39 9.82 -2.20
N THR A 240 -8.79 11.08 -2.21
CA THR A 240 -10.02 11.54 -1.56
C THR A 240 -11.08 11.89 -2.59
N PHE A 241 -12.33 11.65 -2.23
CA PHE A 241 -13.49 11.96 -3.05
C PHE A 241 -14.63 12.49 -2.18
N GLU A 242 -15.57 13.19 -2.77
CA GLU A 242 -16.81 13.59 -2.10
C GLU A 242 -17.72 12.37 -1.93
N PRO A 243 -18.09 11.98 -0.69
CA PRO A 243 -18.83 10.75 -0.43
C PRO A 243 -20.28 10.80 -0.96
N GLY A 244 -20.79 11.99 -1.24
CA GLY A 244 -22.17 12.17 -1.70
C GLY A 244 -23.19 11.58 -0.72
N SER A 245 -24.24 10.96 -1.24
CA SER A 245 -25.35 10.43 -0.45
C SER A 245 -24.98 9.36 0.58
N THR A 246 -23.80 8.75 0.48
CA THR A 246 -23.32 7.81 1.51
C THR A 246 -23.07 8.50 2.85
N LEU A 247 -22.85 9.82 2.87
CA LEU A 247 -22.66 10.58 4.10
C LEU A 247 -23.98 10.76 4.91
N LYS A 248 -25.14 10.67 4.26
CA LYS A 248 -26.45 10.89 4.92
C LYS A 248 -26.71 9.97 6.10
N THR A 249 -26.19 8.74 6.03
CA THR A 249 -26.28 7.76 7.12
C THR A 249 -25.70 8.33 8.42
N PHE A 250 -24.53 8.96 8.36
CA PHE A 250 -23.85 9.52 9.53
C PHE A 250 -24.51 10.78 10.05
N VAL A 251 -25.06 11.60 9.14
CA VAL A 251 -25.85 12.80 9.51
C VAL A 251 -27.08 12.40 10.29
N ILE A 252 -27.84 11.43 9.78
CA ILE A 252 -29.07 10.94 10.41
C ILE A 252 -28.74 10.20 11.72
N ALA A 253 -27.71 9.36 11.75
CA ALA A 253 -27.25 8.69 12.96
C ALA A 253 -26.95 9.71 14.08
N LYS A 254 -26.25 10.81 13.74
CA LYS A 254 -25.94 11.87 14.72
C LYS A 254 -27.15 12.63 15.17
N ALA A 255 -28.12 12.90 14.29
CA ALA A 255 -29.39 13.56 14.65
C ALA A 255 -30.24 12.69 15.57
N LEU A 256 -30.26 11.37 15.37
CA LEU A 256 -30.95 10.42 16.24
C LEU A 256 -30.26 10.32 17.62
N ASP A 257 -28.93 10.22 17.65
CA ASP A 257 -28.13 10.17 18.88
C ASP A 257 -28.37 11.39 19.78
N HIS A 258 -28.43 12.58 19.19
CA HIS A 258 -28.78 13.85 19.89
C HIS A 258 -30.26 14.06 20.14
N LYS A 259 -31.13 13.11 19.78
CA LYS A 259 -32.59 13.19 19.93
C LYS A 259 -33.20 14.44 19.26
N ILE A 260 -32.58 14.94 18.19
CA ILE A 260 -33.09 16.06 17.40
C ILE A 260 -34.29 15.60 16.56
N VAL A 261 -34.23 14.35 16.11
CA VAL A 261 -35.28 13.66 15.39
C VAL A 261 -35.43 12.23 15.88
N GLU A 262 -36.57 11.62 15.58
CA GLU A 262 -36.86 10.20 15.73
C GLU A 262 -37.11 9.58 14.35
N PRO A 263 -37.02 8.26 14.17
CA PRO A 263 -37.25 7.59 12.87
C PRO A 263 -38.61 7.97 12.23
N ALA A 264 -39.63 8.19 13.05
CA ALA A 264 -41.01 8.54 12.61
C ALA A 264 -41.22 10.05 12.42
N THR A 265 -40.27 10.91 12.84
CA THR A 265 -40.37 12.37 12.71
C THR A 265 -40.64 12.75 11.26
N LYS A 266 -41.65 13.58 11.02
CA LYS A 266 -42.04 13.99 9.66
C LYS A 266 -41.27 15.23 9.22
N ILE A 267 -40.71 15.17 8.05
CA ILE A 267 -39.95 16.26 7.39
C ILE A 267 -40.65 16.58 6.07
N PHE A 268 -41.02 17.86 5.89
CA PHE A 268 -41.56 18.34 4.62
C PHE A 268 -40.40 18.63 3.64
N CYS A 269 -40.31 17.90 2.53
CA CYS A 269 -39.23 17.98 1.53
C CYS A 269 -39.54 18.93 0.37
N GLU A 270 -40.40 19.96 0.59
CA GLU A 270 -40.68 21.08 -0.32
C GLU A 270 -41.02 20.66 -1.76
N ASN A 271 -41.59 19.49 -1.94
CA ASN A 271 -41.91 18.91 -3.24
C ASN A 271 -40.73 19.01 -4.23
N GLY A 272 -39.51 18.77 -3.74
CA GLY A 272 -38.29 18.72 -4.56
C GLY A 272 -37.57 20.07 -4.76
N HIS A 273 -37.96 21.17 -4.14
CA HIS A 273 -37.37 22.50 -4.36
C HIS A 273 -37.22 23.30 -3.06
N PHE A 274 -36.11 23.09 -2.35
CA PHE A 274 -35.84 23.78 -1.09
C PHE A 274 -34.98 25.02 -1.29
N LYS A 275 -35.49 26.21 -1.02
CA LYS A 275 -34.74 27.47 -1.18
C LYS A 275 -34.01 27.84 0.11
N ILE A 276 -32.69 28.02 0.01
CA ILE A 276 -31.86 28.57 1.08
C ILE A 276 -31.19 29.85 0.58
N GLY A 277 -31.64 30.98 1.09
CA GLY A 277 -31.21 32.30 0.62
C GLY A 277 -31.47 32.48 -0.89
N LYS A 278 -30.42 32.63 -1.70
CA LYS A 278 -30.53 32.80 -3.16
C LYS A 278 -30.40 31.48 -3.94
N ARG A 279 -30.14 30.37 -3.27
CA ARG A 279 -29.88 29.06 -3.89
C ARG A 279 -31.03 28.09 -3.64
N ILE A 280 -31.19 27.14 -4.53
CA ILE A 280 -32.21 26.09 -4.43
C ILE A 280 -31.49 24.74 -4.36
N ILE A 281 -31.84 23.93 -3.37
CA ILE A 281 -31.48 22.54 -3.25
C ILE A 281 -32.53 21.70 -3.95
N HIS A 282 -32.07 20.75 -4.78
CA HIS A 282 -32.93 19.80 -5.48
C HIS A 282 -32.63 18.38 -5.01
N GLU A 283 -33.59 17.51 -5.20
CA GLU A 283 -33.31 16.05 -5.13
C GLU A 283 -32.40 15.64 -6.28
N ALA A 284 -31.72 14.51 -6.13
CA ALA A 284 -30.78 14.01 -7.15
C ALA A 284 -31.51 13.64 -8.46
N GLU A 285 -32.72 13.11 -8.34
CA GLU A 285 -33.57 12.72 -9.47
C GLU A 285 -34.90 13.49 -9.41
N LYS A 286 -35.36 13.92 -10.57
CA LYS A 286 -36.62 14.74 -10.64
C LYS A 286 -37.84 13.99 -10.18
N ASP A 287 -37.86 12.67 -10.34
CA ASP A 287 -38.99 11.80 -9.96
C ASP A 287 -39.03 11.54 -8.44
N HIS A 288 -38.00 11.95 -7.71
CA HIS A 288 -37.88 11.80 -6.25
C HIS A 288 -38.37 13.03 -5.47
N ALA A 289 -39.13 13.90 -6.12
CA ALA A 289 -39.75 15.03 -5.44
C ALA A 289 -40.79 14.55 -4.40
N GLN A 290 -40.42 14.70 -3.12
CA GLN A 290 -41.23 14.23 -1.98
C GLN A 290 -41.94 15.41 -1.30
N GLY A 291 -43.15 15.14 -0.78
CA GLY A 291 -43.84 16.02 0.15
C GLY A 291 -43.35 15.82 1.59
N THR A 292 -44.28 15.41 2.47
CA THR A 292 -43.91 15.12 3.86
C THR A 292 -43.63 13.64 4.06
N ILE A 293 -42.39 13.32 4.42
CA ILE A 293 -41.90 11.95 4.65
C ILE A 293 -41.27 11.81 6.05
N SER A 294 -41.14 10.60 6.54
CA SER A 294 -40.43 10.32 7.81
C SER A 294 -38.91 10.36 7.65
N VAL A 295 -38.19 10.50 8.75
CA VAL A 295 -36.73 10.43 8.76
C VAL A 295 -36.21 9.08 8.18
N SER A 296 -36.90 7.98 8.49
CA SER A 296 -36.62 6.68 7.87
C SER A 296 -36.75 6.72 6.34
N GLU A 297 -37.80 7.37 5.84
CA GLU A 297 -38.03 7.56 4.41
C GLU A 297 -37.02 8.55 3.78
N VAL A 298 -36.58 9.60 4.53
CA VAL A 298 -35.50 10.50 4.08
C VAL A 298 -34.23 9.69 3.75
N LEU A 299 -33.88 8.73 4.60
CA LEU A 299 -32.72 7.85 4.33
C LEU A 299 -32.99 6.87 3.20
N ALA A 300 -34.16 6.22 3.20
CA ALA A 300 -34.53 5.21 2.21
C ALA A 300 -34.60 5.77 0.77
N TYR A 301 -35.16 6.95 0.62
CA TYR A 301 -35.27 7.66 -0.67
C TYR A 301 -34.05 8.53 -0.97
N SER A 302 -33.10 8.59 -0.05
CA SER A 302 -31.88 9.42 -0.19
C SER A 302 -32.23 10.91 -0.45
N SER A 303 -33.22 11.48 0.25
CA SER A 303 -33.65 12.87 0.06
C SER A 303 -32.55 13.86 0.46
N ASN A 304 -32.10 14.70 -0.49
CA ASN A 304 -31.18 15.80 -0.23
C ASN A 304 -31.82 16.86 0.65
N ILE A 305 -33.07 17.16 0.36
CA ILE A 305 -33.81 18.21 1.07
C ILE A 305 -34.13 17.79 2.50
N GLY A 306 -34.60 16.54 2.68
CA GLY A 306 -34.84 15.98 4.00
C GLY A 306 -33.62 16.00 4.90
N THR A 307 -32.48 15.53 4.38
CA THR A 307 -31.21 15.51 5.12
C THR A 307 -30.69 16.92 5.40
N SER A 308 -30.83 17.86 4.43
CA SER A 308 -30.47 19.29 4.65
C SER A 308 -31.26 19.91 5.79
N LYS A 309 -32.58 19.68 5.86
CA LYS A 309 -33.42 20.20 6.95
C LYS A 309 -33.03 19.61 8.29
N ILE A 310 -32.74 18.31 8.35
CA ILE A 310 -32.27 17.67 9.58
C ILE A 310 -30.93 18.29 10.02
N ALA A 311 -30.01 18.53 9.09
CA ALA A 311 -28.74 19.19 9.39
C ALA A 311 -28.89 20.63 9.87
N LEU A 312 -29.84 21.40 9.29
CA LEU A 312 -30.17 22.75 9.74
C LEU A 312 -30.75 22.77 11.16
N MET A 313 -31.55 21.75 11.52
CA MET A 313 -32.04 21.58 12.92
C MET A 313 -30.92 21.26 13.89
N MET A 314 -29.88 20.53 13.42
CA MET A 314 -28.73 20.10 14.21
C MET A 314 -27.72 21.24 14.44
N GLY A 315 -27.52 22.08 13.44
CA GLY A 315 -26.48 23.10 13.42
C GLY A 315 -25.09 22.55 13.02
N ASP A 316 -24.24 23.47 12.65
CA ASP A 316 -22.91 23.15 12.06
C ASP A 316 -21.91 22.56 13.06
N GLU A 317 -21.93 23.02 14.32
CA GLU A 317 -21.03 22.49 15.36
C GLU A 317 -21.33 21.02 15.67
N VAL A 318 -22.63 20.67 15.85
CA VAL A 318 -23.03 19.29 16.15
C VAL A 318 -22.78 18.38 14.97
N LEU A 319 -23.10 18.81 13.74
CA LEU A 319 -22.82 18.01 12.55
C LEU A 319 -21.32 17.78 12.39
N LYS A 320 -20.50 18.83 12.51
CA LYS A 320 -19.04 18.69 12.38
C LYS A 320 -18.45 17.76 13.44
N SER A 321 -18.87 17.91 14.71
CA SER A 321 -18.41 17.02 15.79
C SER A 321 -18.83 15.58 15.52
N GLY A 322 -20.03 15.35 14.97
CA GLY A 322 -20.50 14.03 14.55
C GLY A 322 -19.63 13.43 13.45
N LEU A 323 -19.35 14.17 12.40
CA LEU A 323 -18.47 13.70 11.32
C LEU A 323 -17.06 13.36 11.83
N SER A 324 -16.50 14.19 12.73
CA SER A 324 -15.21 13.89 13.36
C SER A 324 -15.26 12.63 14.25
N ALA A 325 -16.36 12.39 14.96
CA ALA A 325 -16.53 11.17 15.76
C ALA A 325 -16.55 9.89 14.92
N PHE A 326 -17.05 9.97 13.68
CA PHE A 326 -16.97 8.88 12.69
C PHE A 326 -15.63 8.83 11.94
N GLY A 327 -14.64 9.65 12.32
CA GLY A 327 -13.29 9.64 11.75
C GLY A 327 -13.12 10.49 10.48
N PHE A 328 -14.12 11.24 10.03
CA PHE A 328 -13.99 12.10 8.85
C PHE A 328 -13.13 13.35 9.16
N GLY A 329 -12.16 13.63 8.29
CA GLY A 329 -11.27 14.78 8.39
C GLY A 329 -9.96 14.52 9.13
N ASP A 330 -9.77 13.33 9.69
CA ASP A 330 -8.54 12.90 10.34
C ASP A 330 -8.03 11.60 9.73
N LYS A 331 -6.73 11.31 9.90
CA LYS A 331 -6.16 10.03 9.47
C LYS A 331 -6.73 8.90 10.33
N SER A 332 -7.06 7.78 9.72
CA SER A 332 -7.52 6.59 10.44
C SER A 332 -6.40 5.92 11.26
N GLY A 333 -5.15 6.20 10.88
CA GLY A 333 -3.96 5.64 11.53
C GLY A 333 -3.64 4.22 11.05
N VAL A 334 -4.11 3.83 9.87
CA VAL A 334 -3.75 2.56 9.25
C VAL A 334 -2.23 2.42 9.10
N ASP A 335 -1.74 1.21 9.25
CA ASP A 335 -0.32 0.85 9.16
C ASP A 335 0.18 0.73 7.70
N LEU A 336 -0.12 1.77 6.91
CA LEU A 336 0.27 1.95 5.51
C LEU A 336 0.76 3.38 5.27
N PRO A 337 1.70 3.60 4.33
CA PRO A 337 2.20 4.94 4.04
C PRO A 337 1.26 5.74 3.16
N GLY A 338 1.34 7.07 3.24
CA GLY A 338 0.68 7.97 2.30
C GLY A 338 -0.80 8.23 2.58
N GLU A 339 -1.34 7.82 3.73
CA GLU A 339 -2.74 8.03 4.09
C GLU A 339 -3.13 9.51 4.04
N ALA A 340 -4.22 9.82 3.32
CA ALA A 340 -4.85 11.14 3.29
C ALA A 340 -5.91 11.25 4.40
N LYS A 341 -6.05 12.44 4.98
CA LYS A 341 -7.03 12.69 6.04
C LYS A 341 -8.41 13.12 5.54
N GLY A 342 -8.57 13.37 4.23
CA GLY A 342 -9.75 14.02 3.71
C GLY A 342 -9.80 15.53 4.05
N ILE A 343 -10.90 16.16 3.70
CA ILE A 343 -11.11 17.59 3.95
C ILE A 343 -12.48 17.77 4.63
N THR A 344 -12.49 18.43 5.77
CA THR A 344 -13.68 18.99 6.40
C THR A 344 -13.51 20.50 6.49
N VAL A 345 -14.54 21.25 6.12
CA VAL A 345 -14.50 22.72 6.12
C VAL A 345 -14.42 23.24 7.55
N LYS A 346 -13.73 24.37 7.76
CA LYS A 346 -13.66 25.03 9.07
C LYS A 346 -14.99 25.73 9.39
N LEU A 347 -15.35 25.71 10.67
CA LEU A 347 -16.49 26.47 11.20
C LEU A 347 -16.21 27.99 11.19
N PRO A 348 -17.25 28.85 11.16
CA PRO A 348 -18.68 28.51 11.08
C PRO A 348 -19.11 28.20 9.63
N TRP A 349 -20.17 27.41 9.48
CA TRP A 349 -20.79 27.14 8.19
C TRP A 349 -22.06 27.98 8.05
N ASN A 350 -22.28 28.58 6.88
CA ASN A 350 -23.58 29.14 6.56
C ASN A 350 -24.55 28.00 6.21
N ASP A 351 -25.86 28.32 6.24
CA ASP A 351 -26.94 27.34 6.01
C ASP A 351 -26.77 26.57 4.70
N HIS A 352 -26.29 27.22 3.63
CA HIS A 352 -26.09 26.57 2.35
C HIS A 352 -24.93 25.53 2.39
N LEU A 353 -23.81 25.87 3.04
CA LEU A 353 -22.70 24.95 3.20
C LEU A 353 -23.09 23.78 4.13
N LEU A 354 -23.79 24.08 5.23
CA LEU A 354 -24.31 23.07 6.16
C LEU A 354 -25.21 22.07 5.43
N ALA A 355 -26.13 22.58 4.59
CA ALA A 355 -26.96 21.73 3.75
C ALA A 355 -26.15 20.89 2.76
N ASN A 356 -25.18 21.46 2.05
CA ASN A 356 -24.34 20.71 1.12
C ASN A 356 -23.53 19.60 1.80
N VAL A 357 -22.92 19.92 2.95
CA VAL A 357 -22.18 18.93 3.74
C VAL A 357 -23.07 17.76 4.15
N SER A 358 -24.33 18.02 4.46
CA SER A 358 -25.27 16.99 4.92
C SER A 358 -25.54 15.87 3.90
N PHE A 359 -25.40 16.16 2.61
CA PHE A 359 -25.50 15.14 1.55
C PHE A 359 -24.17 14.85 0.85
N GLY A 360 -23.05 15.14 1.55
CA GLY A 360 -21.71 14.70 1.18
C GLY A 360 -21.02 15.54 0.12
N GLN A 361 -21.38 16.81 -0.04
CA GLN A 361 -20.68 17.78 -0.90
C GLN A 361 -19.91 18.79 -0.05
N GLY A 362 -18.71 19.20 -0.51
CA GLY A 362 -17.85 20.12 0.25
C GLY A 362 -17.07 19.45 1.38
N VAL A 363 -17.12 18.12 1.48
CA VAL A 363 -16.26 17.29 2.33
C VAL A 363 -15.65 16.19 1.48
N THR A 364 -14.45 15.77 1.81
CA THR A 364 -13.81 14.65 1.11
C THR A 364 -13.33 13.60 2.10
N THR A 365 -13.36 12.34 1.67
CA THR A 365 -12.95 11.16 2.45
C THR A 365 -12.22 10.17 1.58
N THR A 366 -11.43 9.28 2.17
CA THR A 366 -10.88 8.11 1.49
C THR A 366 -11.87 6.94 1.53
N ALA A 367 -11.67 5.93 0.67
CA ALA A 367 -12.48 4.72 0.71
C ALA A 367 -12.34 3.98 2.06
N LEU A 368 -11.12 3.94 2.62
CA LEU A 368 -10.89 3.33 3.92
C LEU A 368 -11.61 4.05 5.06
N GLN A 369 -11.57 5.39 5.08
CA GLN A 369 -12.30 6.17 6.09
C GLN A 369 -13.79 5.91 6.02
N LEU A 370 -14.37 5.92 4.81
CA LEU A 370 -15.80 5.68 4.62
C LEU A 370 -16.18 4.26 5.07
N ALA A 371 -15.41 3.24 4.68
CA ALA A 371 -15.66 1.87 5.10
C ALA A 371 -15.56 1.71 6.63
N ASN A 372 -14.57 2.36 7.26
CA ASN A 372 -14.37 2.31 8.71
C ASN A 372 -15.50 3.01 9.48
N ALA A 373 -16.02 4.13 8.96
CA ALA A 373 -17.17 4.81 9.54
C ALA A 373 -18.45 3.94 9.47
N TYR A 374 -18.64 3.16 8.39
CA TYR A 374 -19.72 2.18 8.33
C TYR A 374 -19.49 0.99 9.28
N ALA A 375 -18.26 0.54 9.47
CA ALA A 375 -17.91 -0.47 10.46
C ALA A 375 -18.24 -0.01 11.90
N ASP A 376 -18.02 1.26 12.21
CA ASP A 376 -18.41 1.87 13.48
C ASP A 376 -19.93 1.74 13.74
N ILE A 377 -20.78 2.07 12.76
CA ILE A 377 -22.22 1.86 12.89
C ILE A 377 -22.55 0.38 13.08
N ALA A 378 -21.92 -0.49 12.30
CA ALA A 378 -22.20 -1.94 12.31
C ALA A 378 -21.77 -2.65 13.61
N ASN A 379 -20.79 -2.11 14.33
CA ASN A 379 -20.29 -2.70 15.59
C ASN A 379 -20.91 -2.09 16.86
N GLY A 380 -21.88 -1.19 16.73
CA GLY A 380 -22.57 -0.56 17.85
C GLY A 380 -21.98 0.76 18.29
N GLY A 381 -21.22 1.47 17.43
CA GLY A 381 -20.76 2.84 17.66
C GLY A 381 -19.35 2.92 18.26
N VAL A 382 -18.47 1.98 17.94
CA VAL A 382 -17.08 1.98 18.37
C VAL A 382 -16.15 2.18 17.16
N LEU A 383 -15.61 3.37 17.02
CA LEU A 383 -14.63 3.68 15.97
C LEU A 383 -13.28 3.03 16.29
N ASN A 384 -13.04 1.85 15.69
CA ASN A 384 -11.75 1.18 15.79
C ASN A 384 -10.73 1.78 14.82
N ARG A 385 -9.45 1.64 15.14
CA ARG A 385 -8.37 1.90 14.21
C ARG A 385 -8.29 0.75 13.19
N PRO A 386 -8.42 1.00 11.88
CA PRO A 386 -8.23 -0.03 10.88
C PRO A 386 -6.76 -0.47 10.83
N TYR A 387 -6.52 -1.75 10.60
CA TYR A 387 -5.17 -2.30 10.55
C TYR A 387 -5.08 -3.44 9.52
N ILE A 388 -3.88 -3.61 8.98
CA ILE A 388 -3.58 -4.67 8.01
C ILE A 388 -2.56 -5.69 8.55
N VAL A 389 -1.76 -5.32 9.55
CA VAL A 389 -0.81 -6.22 10.20
C VAL A 389 -1.47 -6.91 11.39
N GLU A 390 -1.62 -8.23 11.32
CA GLU A 390 -2.16 -9.05 12.40
C GLU A 390 -1.11 -9.31 13.47
N SER A 391 0.10 -9.69 13.06
CA SER A 391 1.20 -9.99 13.98
C SER A 391 2.58 -9.82 13.32
N ILE A 392 3.58 -9.58 14.17
CA ILE A 392 4.99 -9.53 13.81
C ILE A 392 5.71 -10.57 14.64
N LYS A 393 6.49 -11.47 14.00
CA LYS A 393 7.21 -12.56 14.66
C LYS A 393 8.70 -12.43 14.46
N ASP A 394 9.45 -12.70 15.52
CA ASP A 394 10.89 -12.98 15.44
C ASP A 394 11.08 -14.38 14.83
N VAL A 395 12.12 -14.54 13.98
CA VAL A 395 12.45 -15.80 13.30
C VAL A 395 13.62 -16.47 13.97
#